data_3644c1d14793fc2858845df1ebaa9bcc
#
_entry.id   3644c1d14793fc2858845df1ebaa9bcc
#
_cell.length_a   1.000
_cell.length_b   1.000
_cell.length_c   1.000
_cell.angle_alpha   90.00
_cell.angle_beta   90.00
_cell.angle_gamma   90.00
#
_symmetry.space_group_name_H-M   'P 1'
#
loop_
_entity.id
_entity.type
_entity.pdbx_description
1 polymer ?
#
loop_
_entity_poly.entity_id
_entity_poly.type
_entity_poly.pdbx_seq_one_letter_code
_entity_poly.pdbx_strand_id
1 'polypeptide(L)'
;MSTPAGKAEPVNVRILDRDYTVGVVAEEQASLLAAAKALDTRMRDIRGNNRMVATERIAVLAALNLAHELEMLREENARRDRALANAIDALEQRLSRLPQD
;
A
#
# COMPACT_ATOMS: atom_id res chain seq x y z
N MET A 1 -16.23 23.48 11.10
CA MET A 1 -17.08 22.34 11.14
C MET A 1 -16.41 21.14 10.55
N SER A 2 -16.41 20.14 11.27
CA SER A 2 -15.78 18.98 10.73
C SER A 2 -16.73 18.34 9.75
N THR A 3 -16.22 18.11 8.60
CA THR A 3 -16.91 17.28 7.68
C THR A 3 -17.12 15.94 8.37
N PRO A 4 -18.12 15.21 7.99
CA PRO A 4 -18.22 13.83 8.45
C PRO A 4 -17.19 12.97 7.75
N ALA A 5 -15.92 13.41 7.82
CA ALA A 5 -14.84 12.70 7.14
C ALA A 5 -14.72 11.28 7.66
N GLY A 6 -15.18 11.05 8.90
CA GLY A 6 -15.17 9.71 9.42
C GLY A 6 -16.38 8.88 9.04
N LYS A 7 -17.33 9.44 8.29
CA LYS A 7 -18.54 8.70 7.94
C LYS A 7 -18.25 7.77 6.77
N ALA A 8 -18.35 6.49 7.03
CA ALA A 8 -18.15 5.48 6.00
C ALA A 8 -19.36 5.39 5.09
N GLU A 9 -19.10 5.25 3.81
CA GLU A 9 -20.14 5.02 2.81
C GLU A 9 -19.86 3.70 2.11
N PRO A 10 -20.90 2.97 1.73
CA PRO A 10 -20.69 1.68 1.08
C PRO A 10 -20.13 1.86 -0.32
N VAL A 11 -19.09 1.11 -0.61
CA VAL A 11 -18.50 1.08 -1.93
C VAL A 11 -18.44 -0.39 -2.35
N ASN A 12 -18.91 -0.67 -3.56
CA ASN A 12 -18.88 -2.02 -4.08
C ASN A 12 -17.56 -2.26 -4.80
N VAL A 13 -16.91 -3.36 -4.46
CA VAL A 13 -15.68 -3.79 -5.13
C VAL A 13 -15.88 -5.20 -5.64
N ARG A 14 -15.24 -5.49 -6.77
CA ARG A 14 -15.34 -6.80 -7.38
C ARG A 14 -13.96 -7.47 -7.38
N ILE A 15 -13.89 -8.64 -6.77
CA ILE A 15 -12.64 -9.37 -6.62
C ILE A 15 -12.91 -10.82 -6.98
N LEU A 16 -12.18 -11.34 -7.97
CA LEU A 16 -12.34 -12.70 -8.47
C LEU A 16 -13.82 -13.00 -8.79
N ASP A 17 -14.44 -12.06 -9.50
CA ASP A 17 -15.82 -12.19 -9.97
C ASP A 17 -16.85 -12.23 -8.84
N ARG A 18 -16.49 -11.84 -7.64
CA ARG A 18 -17.39 -11.70 -6.52
C ARG A 18 -17.50 -10.26 -6.09
N ASP A 19 -18.69 -9.87 -5.68
CA ASP A 19 -18.94 -8.50 -5.26
C ASP A 19 -18.91 -8.40 -3.74
N TYR A 20 -18.23 -7.36 -3.26
CA TYR A 20 -18.13 -7.07 -1.84
C TYR A 20 -18.47 -5.63 -1.61
N THR A 21 -19.14 -5.34 -0.51
CA THR A 21 -19.44 -3.98 -0.12
C THR A 21 -18.59 -3.61 1.08
N VAL A 22 -17.84 -2.51 0.96
CA VAL A 22 -16.92 -2.08 2.00
C VAL A 22 -17.25 -0.65 2.36
N GLY A 23 -17.33 -0.36 3.67
CA GLY A 23 -17.53 1.01 4.14
C GLY A 23 -16.20 1.76 4.16
N VAL A 24 -16.20 2.93 3.51
CA VAL A 24 -14.98 3.72 3.42
C VAL A 24 -15.36 5.20 3.32
N VAL A 25 -14.55 6.07 3.92
CA VAL A 25 -14.79 7.50 3.81
C VAL A 25 -14.54 7.97 2.38
N ALA A 26 -15.21 9.06 2.00
CA ALA A 26 -15.18 9.51 0.61
C ALA A 26 -13.77 9.75 0.10
N GLU A 27 -12.90 10.30 0.95
CA GLU A 27 -11.54 10.61 0.55
C GLU A 27 -10.71 9.37 0.21
N GLU A 28 -11.14 8.20 0.68
CA GLU A 28 -10.40 6.97 0.49
C GLU A 28 -11.02 6.06 -0.55
N GLN A 29 -12.09 6.49 -1.21
CA GLN A 29 -12.77 5.64 -2.19
C GLN A 29 -11.86 5.28 -3.36
N ALA A 30 -11.15 6.27 -3.90
CA ALA A 30 -10.29 6.02 -5.04
C ALA A 30 -9.17 5.04 -4.70
N SER A 31 -8.57 5.20 -3.51
CA SER A 31 -7.50 4.30 -3.12
C SER A 31 -8.02 2.91 -2.81
N LEU A 32 -9.24 2.80 -2.27
CA LEU A 32 -9.84 1.48 -2.05
C LEU A 32 -10.09 0.77 -3.37
N LEU A 33 -10.61 1.49 -4.37
CA LEU A 33 -10.87 0.88 -5.67
C LEU A 33 -9.57 0.43 -6.33
N ALA A 34 -8.52 1.22 -6.19
CA ALA A 34 -7.21 0.83 -6.72
C ALA A 34 -6.68 -0.40 -5.99
N ALA A 35 -6.86 -0.46 -4.68
CA ALA A 35 -6.42 -1.60 -3.89
C ALA A 35 -7.20 -2.86 -4.27
N ALA A 36 -8.51 -2.72 -4.50
CA ALA A 36 -9.32 -3.85 -4.90
C ALA A 36 -8.88 -4.40 -6.26
N LYS A 37 -8.55 -3.51 -7.18
CA LYS A 37 -8.06 -3.92 -8.49
C LYS A 37 -6.72 -4.62 -8.39
N ALA A 38 -5.84 -4.11 -7.54
CA ALA A 38 -4.53 -4.74 -7.33
C ALA A 38 -4.69 -6.13 -6.73
N LEU A 39 -5.60 -6.28 -5.77
CA LEU A 39 -5.85 -7.57 -5.16
C LEU A 39 -6.44 -8.54 -6.17
N ASP A 40 -7.41 -8.07 -6.96
CA ASP A 40 -8.03 -8.91 -7.99
C ASP A 40 -6.98 -9.44 -8.97
N THR A 41 -6.09 -8.56 -9.44
CA THR A 41 -5.03 -8.95 -10.35
C THR A 41 -4.12 -10.00 -9.73
N ARG A 42 -3.72 -9.78 -8.46
CA ARG A 42 -2.86 -10.71 -7.75
C ARG A 42 -3.51 -12.08 -7.61
N MET A 43 -4.79 -12.07 -7.27
CA MET A 43 -5.50 -13.33 -7.08
C MET A 43 -5.66 -14.07 -8.39
N ARG A 44 -5.91 -13.35 -9.48
CA ARG A 44 -6.02 -13.98 -10.80
C ARG A 44 -4.69 -14.59 -11.23
N ASP A 45 -3.60 -13.89 -10.94
CA ASP A 45 -2.26 -14.41 -11.27
C ASP A 45 -1.96 -15.69 -10.48
N ILE A 46 -2.29 -15.69 -9.20
CA ILE A 46 -2.05 -16.87 -8.36
C ILE A 46 -2.90 -18.05 -8.81
N ARG A 47 -4.16 -17.76 -9.16
CA ARG A 47 -5.05 -18.81 -9.63
C ARG A 47 -4.56 -19.43 -10.93
N GLY A 48 -4.04 -18.60 -11.83
CA GLY A 48 -3.61 -19.05 -13.15
C GLY A 48 -4.75 -19.74 -13.87
N ASN A 49 -4.45 -20.90 -14.44
CA ASN A 49 -5.44 -21.68 -15.15
C ASN A 49 -6.10 -22.75 -14.28
N ASN A 50 -5.73 -22.83 -13.02
CA ASN A 50 -6.24 -23.86 -12.15
C ASN A 50 -7.47 -23.37 -11.40
N ARG A 51 -8.64 -23.68 -11.96
CA ARG A 51 -9.91 -23.24 -11.37
C ARG A 51 -10.37 -24.13 -10.21
N MET A 52 -9.60 -25.16 -9.90
CA MET A 52 -9.93 -26.05 -8.80
C MET A 52 -9.39 -25.54 -7.46
N VAL A 53 -8.54 -24.50 -7.49
CA VAL A 53 -7.99 -23.95 -6.26
C VAL A 53 -9.08 -23.14 -5.54
N ALA A 54 -9.22 -23.38 -4.25
CA ALA A 54 -10.22 -22.67 -3.45
C ALA A 54 -9.92 -21.18 -3.38
N THR A 55 -10.95 -20.37 -3.48
CA THR A 55 -10.80 -18.91 -3.43
C THR A 55 -10.13 -18.46 -2.14
N GLU A 56 -10.46 -19.11 -1.02
CA GLU A 56 -9.85 -18.76 0.25
C GLU A 56 -8.32 -18.92 0.22
N ARG A 57 -7.85 -20.02 -0.37
CA ARG A 57 -6.42 -20.25 -0.47
C ARG A 57 -5.75 -19.18 -1.34
N ILE A 58 -6.40 -18.86 -2.45
CA ILE A 58 -5.90 -17.81 -3.34
C ILE A 58 -5.81 -16.48 -2.59
N ALA A 59 -6.84 -16.15 -1.81
CA ALA A 59 -6.87 -14.91 -1.07
C ALA A 59 -5.76 -14.84 -0.03
N VAL A 60 -5.53 -15.95 0.69
CA VAL A 60 -4.47 -15.98 1.70
C VAL A 60 -3.10 -15.81 1.05
N LEU A 61 -2.86 -16.49 -0.08
CA LEU A 61 -1.58 -16.35 -0.77
C LEU A 61 -1.39 -14.94 -1.32
N ALA A 62 -2.46 -14.34 -1.84
CA ALA A 62 -2.38 -12.97 -2.33
C ALA A 62 -2.10 -11.99 -1.19
N ALA A 63 -2.77 -12.19 -0.06
CA ALA A 63 -2.56 -11.34 1.10
C ALA A 63 -1.12 -11.45 1.60
N LEU A 64 -0.59 -12.65 1.68
CA LEU A 64 0.78 -12.87 2.11
C LEU A 64 1.76 -12.19 1.15
N ASN A 65 1.51 -12.33 -0.15
CA ASN A 65 2.35 -11.73 -1.17
C ASN A 65 2.36 -10.21 -1.04
N LEU A 66 1.18 -9.60 -0.87
CA LEU A 66 1.07 -8.16 -0.74
C LEU A 66 1.67 -7.66 0.58
N ALA A 67 1.47 -8.40 1.66
CA ALA A 67 2.07 -8.04 2.94
C ALA A 67 3.58 -8.09 2.85
N HIS A 68 4.13 -9.07 2.15
CA HIS A 68 5.57 -9.17 1.96
C HIS A 68 6.10 -7.97 1.16
N GLU A 69 5.40 -7.59 0.10
CA GLU A 69 5.80 -6.41 -0.66
C GLU A 69 5.76 -5.15 0.19
N LEU A 70 4.74 -5.04 1.04
CA LEU A 70 4.64 -3.90 1.93
C LEU A 70 5.82 -3.82 2.89
N GLU A 71 6.23 -4.95 3.45
CA GLU A 71 7.38 -4.96 4.35
C GLU A 71 8.66 -4.59 3.61
N MET A 72 8.84 -5.07 2.38
CA MET A 72 10.00 -4.70 1.60
C MET A 72 10.03 -3.20 1.29
N LEU A 73 8.87 -2.62 0.98
CA LEU A 73 8.78 -1.20 0.74
C LEU A 73 9.09 -0.38 1.99
N ARG A 74 8.61 -0.86 3.14
CA ARG A 74 8.91 -0.19 4.41
C ARG A 74 10.40 -0.21 4.71
N GLU A 75 11.06 -1.32 4.46
CA GLU A 75 12.50 -1.41 4.66
C GLU A 75 13.25 -0.48 3.73
N GLU A 76 12.82 -0.42 2.48
CA GLU A 76 13.46 0.47 1.52
C GLU A 76 13.27 1.93 1.91
N ASN A 77 12.07 2.31 2.35
CA ASN A 77 11.82 3.67 2.79
C ASN A 77 12.66 4.02 4.00
N ALA A 78 12.82 3.07 4.95
CA ALA A 78 13.66 3.31 6.11
C ALA A 78 15.12 3.53 5.71
N ARG A 79 15.61 2.76 4.73
CA ARG A 79 16.97 2.95 4.23
C ARG A 79 17.13 4.30 3.55
N ARG A 80 16.15 4.71 2.76
CA ARG A 80 16.18 6.02 2.11
C ARG A 80 16.18 7.14 3.13
N ASP A 81 15.34 7.02 4.16
CA ASP A 81 15.27 8.04 5.20
C ASP A 81 16.60 8.16 5.93
N ARG A 82 17.25 7.04 6.24
CA ARG A 82 18.55 7.07 6.89
C ARG A 82 19.61 7.67 5.98
N ALA A 83 19.59 7.31 4.69
CA ALA A 83 20.54 7.85 3.74
C ALA A 83 20.38 9.36 3.60
N LEU A 84 19.13 9.82 3.54
CA LEU A 84 18.84 11.24 3.45
C LEU A 84 19.30 11.99 4.71
N ALA A 85 18.99 11.42 5.87
CA ALA A 85 19.40 12.02 7.14
C ALA A 85 20.93 12.11 7.23
N ASN A 86 21.61 11.06 6.78
CA ASN A 86 23.07 11.05 6.79
C ASN A 86 23.63 12.09 5.82
N ALA A 87 23.00 12.23 4.65
CA ALA A 87 23.46 13.23 3.67
C ALA A 87 23.25 14.63 4.20
N ILE A 88 22.11 14.89 4.84
CA ILE A 88 21.85 16.21 5.43
C ILE A 88 22.85 16.51 6.53
N ASP A 89 23.12 15.52 7.39
CA ASP A 89 24.07 15.69 8.46
C ASP A 89 25.47 16.00 7.91
N ALA A 90 25.89 15.28 6.90
CA ALA A 90 27.19 15.51 6.28
C ALA A 90 27.26 16.92 5.67
N LEU A 91 26.17 17.36 5.06
CA LEU A 91 26.14 18.71 4.47
C LEU A 91 26.21 19.77 5.56
N GLU A 92 25.48 19.59 6.65
CA GLU A 92 25.54 20.53 7.76
C GLU A 92 26.93 20.62 8.35
N GLN A 93 27.61 19.49 8.45
CA GLN A 93 28.97 19.49 8.95
C GLN A 93 29.91 20.26 8.02
N ARG A 94 29.73 20.11 6.73
CA ARG A 94 30.53 20.88 5.76
C ARG A 94 30.25 22.36 5.88
N LEU A 95 28.99 22.74 6.03
CA LEU A 95 28.65 24.17 6.13
C LEU A 95 29.19 24.75 7.42
N SER A 96 29.22 24.00 8.50
CA SER A 96 29.75 24.52 9.76
C SER A 96 31.28 24.67 9.73
N ARG A 97 31.95 24.05 8.76
CA ARG A 97 33.41 24.16 8.64
C ARG A 97 33.83 25.25 7.70
N LEU A 98 32.88 25.91 7.03
CA LEU A 98 33.25 27.00 6.13
C LEU A 98 33.79 28.17 6.93
N PRO A 99 34.83 28.86 6.39
CA PRO A 99 35.33 30.03 7.08
C PRO A 99 34.26 31.10 7.13
N GLN A 100 34.21 31.79 8.23
CA GLN A 100 33.29 32.92 8.39
C GLN A 100 34.13 34.19 8.38
N ASP A 101 33.82 35.03 7.46
CA ASP A 101 34.52 36.32 7.35
C ASP A 101 33.66 37.46 7.85
#